data_72709b10214777af1e8cbb8460971db8
#
_entry.id   72709b10214777af1e8cbb8460971db8
#
_cell.length_a   1.000
_cell.length_b   1.000
_cell.length_c   1.000
_cell.angle_alpha   90.00
_cell.angle_beta   90.00
_cell.angle_gamma   90.00
#
_symmetry.space_group_name_H-M   'P 1'
#
loop_
_entity.id
_entity.type
_entity.pdbx_description
1 polymer ?
#
loop_
_entity_poly.entity_id
_entity_poly.type
_entity_poly.pdbx_seq_one_letter_code
_entity_poly.pdbx_strand_id
1 'polypeptide(L)'
;MSDFITVLRDTCPVPVLDATKWKRIDGDPHTVNLNAYASADGSKLMGTWICTPGKWEVNYERWEFCHFLDGYCIIPPEGEQPVHLRAGDVFVIEPGLRGTWEVVETVRK
;
A
#
# COMPACT_ATOMS: atom_id res chain seq x y z
N MET A 1 -6.30 -29.69 -8.06
CA MET A 1 -6.21 -28.36 -7.43
C MET A 1 -5.85 -28.54 -5.96
N SER A 2 -4.95 -27.75 -5.44
CA SER A 2 -4.58 -27.83 -4.03
C SER A 2 -5.48 -26.93 -3.18
N ASP A 3 -5.92 -27.41 -2.04
CA ASP A 3 -6.63 -26.59 -1.06
C ASP A 3 -5.69 -25.65 -0.31
N PHE A 4 -4.38 -25.85 -0.43
CA PHE A 4 -3.36 -25.09 0.29
C PHE A 4 -2.63 -24.05 -0.54
N ILE A 5 -2.73 -24.14 -1.86
CA ILE A 5 -1.99 -23.28 -2.78
C ILE A 5 -2.96 -22.59 -3.72
N THR A 6 -2.96 -21.25 -3.67
CA THR A 6 -3.69 -20.42 -4.61
C THR A 6 -2.70 -19.70 -5.51
N VAL A 7 -2.80 -19.95 -6.81
CA VAL A 7 -1.93 -19.31 -7.80
C VAL A 7 -2.67 -18.11 -8.38
N LEU A 8 -2.06 -16.95 -8.34
CA LEU A 8 -2.70 -15.69 -8.69
C LEU A 8 -2.36 -15.17 -10.09
N ARG A 9 -1.54 -15.89 -10.86
CA ARG A 9 -1.08 -15.43 -12.19
C ARG A 9 -2.20 -15.17 -13.18
N ASP A 10 -3.29 -15.89 -13.04
CA ASP A 10 -4.44 -15.81 -13.95
C ASP A 10 -5.63 -15.08 -13.30
N THR A 11 -5.45 -14.47 -12.13
CA THR A 11 -6.51 -13.72 -11.50
C THR A 11 -6.69 -12.37 -12.18
N CYS A 12 -7.94 -11.96 -12.31
CA CYS A 12 -8.26 -10.60 -12.77
C CYS A 12 -8.46 -9.73 -11.53
N PRO A 13 -7.51 -8.84 -11.20
CA PRO A 13 -7.66 -7.98 -10.03
C PRO A 13 -8.92 -7.12 -10.14
N VAL A 14 -9.65 -7.00 -9.04
CA VAL A 14 -10.85 -6.19 -9.00
C VAL A 14 -10.50 -4.84 -8.37
N PRO A 15 -10.76 -3.73 -9.09
CA PRO A 15 -10.55 -2.41 -8.52
C PRO A 15 -11.41 -2.23 -7.27
N VAL A 16 -10.81 -1.72 -6.20
CA VAL A 16 -11.53 -1.37 -4.98
C VAL A 16 -11.63 0.14 -4.92
N LEU A 17 -12.85 0.64 -4.92
CA LEU A 17 -13.11 2.06 -4.81
C LEU A 17 -12.90 2.50 -3.36
N ASP A 18 -12.11 3.54 -3.21
CA ASP A 18 -11.95 4.24 -1.94
C ASP A 18 -11.57 3.34 -0.76
N ALA A 19 -10.57 2.50 -0.96
CA ALA A 19 -10.04 1.68 0.13
C ALA A 19 -9.19 2.48 1.12
N THR A 20 -8.81 3.68 0.76
CA THR A 20 -7.91 4.51 1.56
C THR A 20 -8.69 5.51 2.40
N LYS A 21 -8.65 5.32 3.72
CA LYS A 21 -9.22 6.27 4.69
C LYS A 21 -8.23 7.39 5.03
N TRP A 22 -7.15 7.48 4.30
CA TRP A 22 -6.13 8.48 4.54
C TRP A 22 -6.57 9.84 4.07
N LYS A 23 -6.14 10.85 4.80
CA LYS A 23 -6.45 12.24 4.47
C LYS A 23 -5.40 12.78 3.49
N ARG A 24 -5.85 13.32 2.37
CA ARG A 24 -4.99 14.02 1.42
C ARG A 24 -4.59 15.37 2.01
N ILE A 25 -3.29 15.66 2.08
CA ILE A 25 -2.78 16.89 2.69
C ILE A 25 -2.00 17.76 1.72
N ASP A 26 -1.51 17.23 0.61
CA ASP A 26 -0.79 18.01 -0.39
C ASP A 26 -0.86 17.32 -1.74
N GLY A 27 -0.87 18.12 -2.82
CA GLY A 27 -0.94 17.64 -4.19
C GLY A 27 -2.32 17.09 -4.54
N ASP A 28 -2.36 16.34 -5.65
CA ASP A 28 -3.58 15.69 -6.13
C ASP A 28 -3.29 14.22 -6.47
N PRO A 29 -2.92 13.41 -5.46
CA PRO A 29 -2.60 12.02 -5.70
C PRO A 29 -3.86 11.22 -6.08
N HIS A 30 -3.72 10.37 -7.08
CA HIS A 30 -4.75 9.43 -7.51
C HIS A 30 -4.32 8.02 -7.18
N THR A 31 -5.23 7.24 -6.62
CA THR A 31 -4.94 5.87 -6.20
C THR A 31 -5.76 4.86 -6.99
N VAL A 32 -5.16 3.69 -7.21
CA VAL A 32 -5.84 2.51 -7.73
C VAL A 32 -5.49 1.35 -6.82
N ASN A 33 -6.50 0.67 -6.30
CA ASN A 33 -6.34 -0.55 -5.50
C ASN A 33 -6.88 -1.73 -6.29
N LEU A 34 -6.04 -2.72 -6.51
CA LEU A 34 -6.38 -3.93 -7.25
C LEU A 34 -6.26 -5.13 -6.32
N ASN A 35 -7.37 -5.63 -5.80
CA ASN A 35 -7.37 -6.80 -4.94
C ASN A 35 -7.27 -8.07 -5.77
N ALA A 36 -6.23 -8.86 -5.51
CA ALA A 36 -5.99 -10.13 -6.17
C ALA A 36 -6.46 -11.31 -5.34
N TYR A 37 -6.54 -11.17 -4.01
CA TYR A 37 -6.91 -12.23 -3.11
C TYR A 37 -7.57 -11.69 -1.84
N ALA A 38 -8.57 -12.39 -1.37
CA ALA A 38 -9.16 -12.18 -0.06
C ALA A 38 -9.49 -13.55 0.55
N SER A 39 -9.15 -13.75 1.83
CA SER A 39 -9.53 -14.96 2.54
C SER A 39 -11.03 -14.97 2.80
N ALA A 40 -11.59 -16.17 3.04
CA ALA A 40 -13.03 -16.33 3.24
C ALA A 40 -13.56 -15.51 4.43
N ASP A 41 -12.75 -15.37 5.49
CA ASP A 41 -13.10 -14.60 6.68
C ASP A 41 -12.74 -13.12 6.57
N GLY A 42 -12.13 -12.68 5.45
CA GLY A 42 -11.71 -11.30 5.24
C GLY A 42 -10.48 -10.86 6.02
N SER A 43 -9.83 -11.78 6.74
CA SER A 43 -8.68 -11.43 7.58
C SER A 43 -7.39 -11.24 6.80
N LYS A 44 -7.31 -11.79 5.59
CA LYS A 44 -6.12 -11.70 4.74
C LYS A 44 -6.50 -11.14 3.39
N LEU A 45 -5.82 -10.07 3.01
CA LEU A 45 -6.00 -9.40 1.72
C LEU A 45 -4.65 -9.29 1.05
N MET A 46 -4.64 -9.40 -0.27
CA MET A 46 -3.44 -9.18 -1.07
C MET A 46 -3.82 -8.50 -2.37
N GLY A 47 -3.00 -7.54 -2.77
CA GLY A 47 -3.28 -6.81 -3.99
C GLY A 47 -2.16 -5.85 -4.37
N THR A 48 -2.47 -5.00 -5.32
CA THR A 48 -1.57 -3.97 -5.83
C THR A 48 -2.16 -2.60 -5.55
N TRP A 49 -1.31 -1.69 -5.10
CA TRP A 49 -1.66 -0.28 -4.90
C TRP A 49 -0.80 0.58 -5.82
N ILE A 50 -1.43 1.49 -6.53
CA ILE A 50 -0.76 2.44 -7.41
C ILE A 50 -1.18 3.83 -6.95
N CYS A 51 -0.21 4.74 -6.80
CA CYS A 51 -0.50 6.11 -6.40
C CYS A 51 0.40 7.09 -7.12
N THR A 52 -0.19 8.14 -7.67
CA THR A 52 0.53 9.26 -8.27
C THR A 52 1.05 10.20 -7.17
N PRO A 53 2.00 11.14 -7.52
CA PRO A 53 2.62 12.00 -6.51
C PRO A 53 1.65 12.83 -5.69
N GLY A 54 1.96 12.97 -4.42
CA GLY A 54 1.21 13.73 -3.43
C GLY A 54 1.50 13.26 -2.03
N LYS A 55 0.79 13.84 -1.06
CA LYS A 55 0.97 13.51 0.36
C LYS A 55 -0.33 13.10 1.01
N TRP A 56 -0.24 12.12 1.89
CA TRP A 56 -1.32 11.61 2.70
C TRP A 56 -0.96 11.67 4.17
N GLU A 57 -1.91 12.04 5.01
CA GLU A 57 -1.83 11.78 6.44
C GLU A 57 -2.29 10.34 6.67
N VAL A 58 -1.45 9.54 7.31
CA VAL A 58 -1.71 8.11 7.46
C VAL A 58 -1.81 7.71 8.93
N ASN A 59 -2.67 6.73 9.17
CA ASN A 59 -2.82 6.08 10.46
C ASN A 59 -3.04 4.60 10.17
N TYR A 60 -2.01 3.78 10.39
CA TYR A 60 -2.07 2.35 10.13
C TYR A 60 -2.70 1.63 11.31
N GLU A 61 -3.81 0.97 11.06
CA GLU A 61 -4.52 0.16 12.04
C GLU A 61 -4.25 -1.33 11.89
N ARG A 62 -3.65 -1.72 10.76
CA ARG A 62 -3.37 -3.11 10.42
C ARG A 62 -1.93 -3.31 10.02
N TRP A 63 -1.46 -4.53 10.20
CA TRP A 63 -0.18 -4.98 9.68
C TRP A 63 -0.22 -5.02 8.16
N GLU A 64 0.86 -4.55 7.51
CA GLU A 64 0.96 -4.55 6.06
C GLU A 64 2.35 -4.99 5.62
N PHE A 65 2.40 -5.94 4.70
CA PHE A 65 3.62 -6.31 3.97
C PHE A 65 3.63 -5.59 2.65
N CYS A 66 4.75 -4.94 2.31
CA CYS A 66 4.89 -4.19 1.07
C CYS A 66 6.12 -4.63 0.29
N HIS A 67 5.96 -4.69 -1.03
CA HIS A 67 7.06 -4.86 -1.97
C HIS A 67 6.91 -3.78 -3.05
N PHE A 68 7.82 -2.82 -3.06
CA PHE A 68 7.81 -1.76 -4.07
C PHE A 68 8.31 -2.29 -5.40
N LEU A 69 7.48 -2.18 -6.42
CA LEU A 69 7.79 -2.57 -7.80
C LEU A 69 8.33 -1.38 -8.60
N ASP A 70 7.75 -0.20 -8.38
CA ASP A 70 8.14 1.06 -9.02
C ASP A 70 7.97 2.21 -8.05
N GLY A 71 8.71 3.29 -8.26
CA GLY A 71 8.48 4.57 -7.61
C GLY A 71 9.39 4.87 -6.44
N TYR A 72 9.07 5.98 -5.79
CA TYR A 72 9.81 6.47 -4.65
C TYR A 72 8.86 7.17 -3.68
N CYS A 73 8.93 6.78 -2.43
CA CYS A 73 8.13 7.35 -1.35
C CYS A 73 8.99 7.72 -0.15
N ILE A 74 8.53 8.67 0.62
CA ILE A 74 9.13 9.07 1.89
C ILE A 74 8.04 8.97 2.95
N ILE A 75 8.32 8.24 4.03
CA ILE A 75 7.42 8.17 5.17
C ILE A 75 8.13 8.82 6.35
N PRO A 76 7.73 10.02 6.76
CA PRO A 76 8.17 10.61 8.02
C PRO A 76 7.22 10.21 9.16
N PRO A 77 7.54 9.12 9.89
CA PRO A 77 6.78 8.78 11.08
C PRO A 77 6.91 9.88 12.13
N GLU A 78 5.88 10.10 12.92
CA GLU A 78 5.91 11.09 13.98
C GLU A 78 7.06 10.80 14.96
N GLY A 79 7.92 11.80 15.18
CA GLY A 79 9.02 11.70 16.15
C GLY A 79 10.19 10.85 15.71
N GLU A 80 10.20 10.33 14.49
CA GLU A 80 11.26 9.47 13.97
C GLU A 80 11.90 10.04 12.71
N GLN A 81 13.02 9.46 12.31
CA GLN A 81 13.67 9.83 11.05
C GLN A 81 12.86 9.36 9.85
N PRO A 82 12.81 10.15 8.77
CA PRO A 82 12.14 9.75 7.55
C PRO A 82 12.71 8.45 6.97
N VAL A 83 11.82 7.58 6.48
CA VAL A 83 12.19 6.35 5.81
C VAL A 83 12.00 6.56 4.32
N HIS A 84 13.04 6.31 3.52
CA HIS A 84 13.02 6.41 2.08
C HIS A 84 12.83 5.02 1.47
N LEU A 85 11.83 4.88 0.62
CA LEU A 85 11.43 3.60 0.02
C LEU A 85 11.45 3.70 -1.49
N ARG A 86 12.10 2.74 -2.13
CA ARG A 86 12.35 2.72 -3.58
C ARG A 86 11.98 1.38 -4.18
N ALA A 87 11.91 1.33 -5.51
CA ALA A 87 11.71 0.07 -6.24
C ALA A 87 12.70 -0.99 -5.78
N GLY A 88 12.21 -2.19 -5.52
CA GLY A 88 12.97 -3.32 -5.00
C GLY A 88 12.93 -3.45 -3.48
N ASP A 89 12.52 -2.43 -2.75
CA ASP A 89 12.43 -2.51 -1.30
C ASP A 89 11.27 -3.41 -0.86
N VAL A 90 11.53 -4.18 0.17
CA VAL A 90 10.54 -5.05 0.84
C VAL A 90 10.51 -4.67 2.30
N PHE A 91 9.33 -4.40 2.81
CA PHE A 91 9.21 -3.93 4.19
C PHE A 91 7.86 -4.27 4.80
N VAL A 92 7.78 -4.09 6.10
CA VAL A 92 6.56 -4.32 6.89
C VAL A 92 6.20 -3.02 7.60
N ILE A 93 4.92 -2.70 7.62
CA ILE A 93 4.38 -1.62 8.43
C ILE A 93 3.56 -2.24 9.56
N GLU A 94 3.94 -1.91 10.78
CA GLU A 94 3.23 -2.37 11.96
C GLU A 94 2.03 -1.48 12.28
N PRO A 95 0.98 -2.01 12.93
CA PRO A 95 -0.13 -1.19 13.41
C PRO A 95 0.36 -0.11 14.36
N GLY A 96 -0.22 1.06 14.25
CA GLY A 96 0.12 2.19 15.12
C GLY A 96 0.99 3.25 14.45
N LEU A 97 1.48 3.00 13.23
CA LEU A 97 2.21 4.02 12.49
C LEU A 97 1.30 5.21 12.23
N ARG A 98 1.77 6.39 12.63
CA ARG A 98 1.14 7.68 12.34
C ARG A 98 2.16 8.61 11.73
N GLY A 99 1.74 9.40 10.77
CA GLY A 99 2.59 10.37 10.12
C GLY A 99 2.10 10.69 8.72
N THR A 100 3.04 10.99 7.84
CA THR A 100 2.76 11.38 6.47
C THR A 100 3.36 10.34 5.53
N TRP A 101 2.64 10.04 4.47
CA TRP A 101 3.16 9.25 3.36
C TRP A 101 3.27 10.16 2.15
N GLU A 102 4.51 10.43 1.72
CA GLU A 102 4.75 11.23 0.53
C GLU A 102 5.12 10.34 -0.64
N VAL A 103 4.33 10.42 -1.72
CA VAL A 103 4.67 9.80 -2.99
C VAL A 103 5.40 10.84 -3.82
N VAL A 104 6.69 10.62 -4.06
CA VAL A 104 7.54 11.52 -4.85
C VAL A 104 7.48 11.16 -6.32
N GLU A 105 7.57 9.87 -6.63
CA GLU A 105 7.39 9.32 -7.97
C GLU A 105 6.29 8.27 -7.90
N THR A 106 5.47 8.19 -8.96
CA THR A 106 4.36 7.23 -9.00
C THR A 106 4.80 5.86 -8.51
N VAL A 107 4.15 5.39 -7.45
CA VAL A 107 4.48 4.13 -6.80
C VAL A 107 3.55 3.02 -7.25
N ARG A 108 4.11 1.82 -7.33
CA ARG A 108 3.37 0.58 -7.52
C ARG A 108 3.91 -0.45 -6.53
N LYS A 109 3.05 -0.97 -5.73
CA LYS A 109 3.42 -1.98 -4.72
C LYS A 109 2.37 -3.07 -4.56
#